data_aaa8e51cf9f924c57899bf928f91e3b0
#
_entry.id   aaa8e51cf9f924c57899bf928f91e3b0
#
_cell.length_a   1.000
_cell.length_b   1.000
_cell.length_c   1.000
_cell.angle_alpha   90.00
_cell.angle_beta   90.00
_cell.angle_gamma   90.00
#
_symmetry.space_group_name_H-M   'P 1'
#
loop_
_entity.id
_entity.type
_entity.pdbx_description
1 polymer ?
#
loop_
_entity_poly.entity_id
_entity_poly.type
_entity_poly.pdbx_seq_one_letter_code
_entity_poly.pdbx_strand_id
1 'polypeptide(L)'
;QNRRSLSVNFPVPDAEPHWRSKPLNYIGNILGHEGEGSLLAVLKSKGWADGLSAGESLNYQGGAMFGIEVALTEVGLKHADEIVALIYQNIAQLRGQGVERWRFAEQAGLAIQGFLFRAQPAPINDVVQLSMAMHKYPAAEVMRAPYLMDDYQPELLAEFLAAMRPDNSFITLVAPGVKPTIEIPRYQVGYSKRPVTQGELAAWASGSSKALTLPAKNNFVASDFSLKRGRGESKPVPVPSAAPIELWLNTDDIFELPKAKLYLQLATDKASSDAESLAKTEMWLRMVKDQLNELTYPAQLAGLDFDLDVDWRGIEISIGGFNQKQGEL
;
A
#
# COMPACT_ATOMS: atom_id res chain seq x y z
N GLN A 1 9.71 -19.66 14.39
CA GLN A 1 8.87 -18.56 13.90
C GLN A 1 7.65 -19.15 13.18
N ASN A 2 6.45 -18.69 13.51
CA ASN A 2 5.20 -19.16 12.90
C ASN A 2 4.85 -18.38 11.62
N ARG A 3 5.86 -17.95 10.83
CA ARG A 3 5.62 -17.23 9.59
C ARG A 3 4.97 -18.15 8.55
N ARG A 4 3.92 -17.66 7.93
CA ARG A 4 3.25 -18.25 6.79
C ARG A 4 3.17 -17.21 5.69
N SER A 5 3.90 -17.41 4.61
CA SER A 5 3.82 -16.51 3.45
C SER A 5 3.93 -17.28 2.14
N LEU A 6 3.23 -16.77 1.15
CA LEU A 6 3.29 -17.22 -0.23
C LEU A 6 3.79 -16.06 -1.07
N SER A 7 4.83 -16.26 -1.85
CA SER A 7 5.28 -15.27 -2.81
C SER A 7 5.36 -15.83 -4.22
N VAL A 8 4.92 -15.04 -5.19
CA VAL A 8 5.06 -15.30 -6.62
C VAL A 8 5.92 -14.20 -7.20
N ASN A 9 7.09 -14.57 -7.71
CA ASN A 9 8.08 -13.64 -8.25
C ASN A 9 8.27 -13.88 -9.74
N PHE A 10 8.37 -12.79 -10.50
CA PHE A 10 8.51 -12.79 -11.95
C PHE A 10 9.80 -12.09 -12.33
N PRO A 11 10.72 -12.75 -13.06
CA PRO A 11 11.75 -12.03 -13.79
C PRO A 11 11.10 -11.10 -14.82
N VAL A 12 11.49 -9.83 -14.80
CA VAL A 12 10.95 -8.78 -15.68
C VAL A 12 12.11 -7.99 -16.31
N PRO A 13 11.87 -7.26 -17.41
CA PRO A 13 12.87 -6.39 -17.98
C PRO A 13 13.46 -5.40 -16.98
N ASP A 14 14.60 -4.81 -17.32
CA ASP A 14 15.23 -3.76 -16.53
C ASP A 14 14.34 -2.52 -16.47
N ALA A 15 13.90 -2.15 -15.26
CA ALA A 15 13.05 -1.00 -15.03
C ALA A 15 13.84 0.31 -14.82
N GLU A 16 15.14 0.23 -14.55
CA GLU A 16 15.96 1.40 -14.21
C GLU A 16 16.03 2.45 -15.33
N PRO A 17 16.19 2.09 -16.61
CA PRO A 17 16.13 3.06 -17.71
C PRO A 17 14.78 3.78 -17.85
N HIS A 18 13.71 3.19 -17.33
CA HIS A 18 12.33 3.64 -17.45
C HIS A 18 11.82 4.39 -16.21
N TRP A 19 12.72 5.08 -15.51
CA TRP A 19 12.43 5.78 -14.25
C TRP A 19 11.35 6.88 -14.34
N ARG A 20 11.03 7.37 -15.54
CA ARG A 20 9.94 8.34 -15.79
C ARG A 20 8.59 7.67 -16.04
N SER A 21 8.59 6.45 -16.55
CA SER A 21 7.37 5.66 -16.80
C SER A 21 7.00 4.77 -15.64
N LYS A 22 7.99 4.37 -14.81
CA LYS A 22 7.85 3.53 -13.60
C LYS A 22 6.91 2.33 -13.78
N PRO A 23 7.20 1.41 -14.71
CA PRO A 23 6.28 0.31 -15.02
C PRO A 23 5.96 -0.57 -13.81
N LEU A 24 6.95 -0.89 -12.98
CA LEU A 24 6.75 -1.73 -11.81
C LEU A 24 5.93 -1.03 -10.71
N ASN A 25 6.06 0.30 -10.56
CA ASN A 25 5.22 1.07 -9.64
C ASN A 25 3.76 1.10 -10.11
N TYR A 26 3.52 1.31 -11.42
CA TYR A 26 2.17 1.29 -11.98
C TYR A 26 1.48 -0.05 -11.73
N ILE A 27 2.15 -1.14 -12.07
CA ILE A 27 1.62 -2.49 -11.90
C ILE A 27 1.45 -2.83 -10.42
N GLY A 28 2.44 -2.49 -9.58
CA GLY A 28 2.43 -2.75 -8.15
C GLY A 28 1.29 -2.03 -7.42
N ASN A 29 1.00 -0.79 -7.79
CA ASN A 29 -0.12 -0.04 -7.22
C ASN A 29 -1.47 -0.72 -7.49
N ILE A 30 -1.65 -1.32 -8.66
CA ILE A 30 -2.90 -1.99 -9.03
C ILE A 30 -3.00 -3.37 -8.38
N LEU A 31 -1.96 -4.20 -8.51
CA LEU A 31 -1.98 -5.58 -7.99
C LEU A 31 -1.87 -5.66 -6.47
N GLY A 32 -1.24 -4.66 -5.84
CA GLY A 32 -1.12 -4.52 -4.40
C GLY A 32 -2.22 -3.67 -3.75
N HIS A 33 -3.25 -3.27 -4.51
CA HIS A 33 -4.36 -2.48 -3.97
C HIS A 33 -5.14 -3.25 -2.90
N GLU A 34 -5.63 -2.53 -1.87
CA GLU A 34 -6.32 -3.14 -0.73
C GLU A 34 -7.83 -2.79 -0.66
N GLY A 35 -8.31 -1.91 -1.53
CA GLY A 35 -9.72 -1.51 -1.58
C GLY A 35 -10.64 -2.63 -2.08
N GLU A 36 -11.92 -2.33 -2.11
CA GLU A 36 -13.00 -3.24 -2.53
C GLU A 36 -12.68 -3.93 -3.87
N GLY A 37 -12.94 -5.24 -3.95
CA GLY A 37 -12.70 -6.05 -5.13
C GLY A 37 -11.23 -6.35 -5.44
N SER A 38 -10.29 -5.84 -4.65
CA SER A 38 -8.86 -6.17 -4.78
C SER A 38 -8.57 -7.63 -4.44
N LEU A 39 -7.41 -8.11 -4.84
CA LEU A 39 -6.96 -9.46 -4.48
C LEU A 39 -6.92 -9.66 -2.97
N LEU A 40 -6.40 -8.67 -2.21
CA LEU A 40 -6.36 -8.75 -0.75
C LEU A 40 -7.77 -8.82 -0.14
N ALA A 41 -8.71 -7.98 -0.59
CA ALA A 41 -10.09 -7.99 -0.11
C ALA A 41 -10.76 -9.37 -0.33
N VAL A 42 -10.56 -9.96 -1.51
CA VAL A 42 -11.06 -11.30 -1.82
C VAL A 42 -10.43 -12.37 -0.93
N LEU A 43 -9.12 -12.28 -0.66
CA LEU A 43 -8.44 -13.25 0.22
C LEU A 43 -8.84 -13.08 1.69
N LYS A 44 -9.00 -11.84 2.17
CA LYS A 44 -9.50 -11.54 3.52
C LYS A 44 -10.93 -12.04 3.73
N SER A 45 -11.83 -11.83 2.76
CA SER A 45 -13.23 -12.31 2.86
C SER A 45 -13.34 -13.84 2.96
N LYS A 46 -12.32 -14.57 2.48
CA LYS A 46 -12.21 -16.03 2.60
C LYS A 46 -11.48 -16.46 3.88
N GLY A 47 -10.93 -15.52 4.64
CA GLY A 47 -10.08 -15.79 5.80
C GLY A 47 -8.73 -16.44 5.43
N TRP A 48 -8.21 -16.20 4.21
CA TRP A 48 -6.99 -16.83 3.70
C TRP A 48 -5.74 -15.99 3.87
N ALA A 49 -5.87 -14.68 3.97
CA ALA A 49 -4.73 -13.78 4.10
C ALA A 49 -4.98 -12.67 5.12
N ASP A 50 -3.90 -12.24 5.78
CA ASP A 50 -3.86 -11.09 6.68
C ASP A 50 -3.32 -9.83 5.98
N GLY A 51 -2.54 -10.00 4.91
CA GLY A 51 -1.94 -8.91 4.15
C GLY A 51 -1.41 -9.35 2.79
N LEU A 52 -1.20 -8.36 1.92
CA LEU A 52 -0.62 -8.55 0.59
C LEU A 52 0.27 -7.35 0.25
N SER A 53 1.37 -7.62 -0.43
CA SER A 53 2.18 -6.59 -1.07
C SER A 53 2.54 -6.98 -2.49
N ALA A 54 2.64 -6.00 -3.40
CA ALA A 54 3.09 -6.22 -4.77
C ALA A 54 4.02 -5.08 -5.22
N GLY A 55 5.11 -5.43 -5.88
CA GLY A 55 6.08 -4.44 -6.35
C GLY A 55 7.41 -5.05 -6.75
N GLU A 56 8.38 -4.19 -7.01
CA GLU A 56 9.77 -4.61 -7.26
C GLU A 56 10.34 -5.28 -6.00
N SER A 57 10.71 -6.54 -6.11
CA SER A 57 11.30 -7.33 -5.02
C SER A 57 12.83 -7.41 -5.07
N LEU A 58 13.40 -7.24 -6.25
CA LEU A 58 14.83 -7.23 -6.49
C LEU A 58 15.13 -6.43 -7.75
N ASN A 59 16.17 -5.58 -7.70
CA ASN A 59 16.69 -4.85 -8.84
C ASN A 59 18.18 -5.17 -9.00
N TYR A 60 18.60 -5.42 -10.23
CA TYR A 60 19.99 -5.67 -10.57
C TYR A 60 20.28 -5.15 -11.98
N GLN A 61 21.53 -4.89 -12.29
CA GLN A 61 21.90 -4.37 -13.59
C GLN A 61 21.45 -5.32 -14.72
N GLY A 62 20.58 -4.85 -15.57
CA GLY A 62 20.05 -5.59 -16.73
C GLY A 62 18.77 -6.36 -16.47
N GLY A 63 18.12 -6.23 -15.30
CA GLY A 63 16.85 -6.87 -15.03
C GLY A 63 16.29 -6.54 -13.65
N ALA A 64 15.06 -6.97 -13.41
CA ALA A 64 14.40 -6.84 -12.13
C ALA A 64 13.54 -8.07 -11.82
N MET A 65 13.11 -8.18 -10.57
CA MET A 65 12.08 -9.13 -10.14
C MET A 65 10.88 -8.35 -9.64
N PHE A 66 9.70 -8.69 -10.12
CA PHE A 66 8.46 -8.24 -9.55
C PHE A 66 7.89 -9.33 -8.65
N GLY A 67 7.54 -9.00 -7.43
CA GLY A 67 7.00 -9.93 -6.44
C GLY A 67 5.58 -9.59 -6.01
N ILE A 68 4.77 -10.60 -5.77
CA ILE A 68 3.50 -10.53 -5.05
C ILE A 68 3.66 -11.44 -3.83
N GLU A 69 3.62 -10.86 -2.64
CA GLU A 69 3.72 -11.59 -1.37
C GLU A 69 2.40 -11.52 -0.61
N VAL A 70 1.94 -12.67 -0.14
CA VAL A 70 0.71 -12.83 0.65
C VAL A 70 1.07 -13.37 2.03
N ALA A 71 0.69 -12.64 3.07
CA ALA A 71 0.75 -13.12 4.44
C ALA A 71 -0.44 -14.05 4.70
N LEU A 72 -0.16 -15.33 4.89
CA LEU A 72 -1.19 -16.38 4.98
C LEU A 72 -1.67 -16.59 6.41
N THR A 73 -2.98 -16.80 6.56
CA THR A 73 -3.57 -17.41 7.75
C THR A 73 -3.29 -18.93 7.79
N GLU A 74 -3.67 -19.61 8.87
CA GLU A 74 -3.63 -21.07 8.93
C GLU A 74 -4.58 -21.73 7.93
N VAL A 75 -5.72 -21.08 7.67
CA VAL A 75 -6.68 -21.52 6.66
C VAL A 75 -6.10 -21.30 5.27
N GLY A 76 -5.54 -20.11 5.00
CA GLY A 76 -4.95 -19.77 3.72
C GLY A 76 -3.79 -20.66 3.32
N LEU A 77 -3.01 -21.17 4.28
CA LEU A 77 -1.95 -22.14 3.98
C LEU A 77 -2.48 -23.40 3.29
N LYS A 78 -3.71 -23.82 3.59
CA LYS A 78 -4.34 -24.99 2.97
C LYS A 78 -4.88 -24.71 1.56
N HIS A 79 -4.95 -23.44 1.19
CA HIS A 79 -5.47 -22.93 -0.09
C HIS A 79 -4.39 -22.24 -0.93
N ALA A 80 -3.11 -22.59 -0.72
CA ALA A 80 -1.99 -21.92 -1.40
C ALA A 80 -2.11 -21.98 -2.94
N ASP A 81 -2.54 -23.10 -3.50
CA ASP A 81 -2.70 -23.28 -4.94
C ASP A 81 -3.84 -22.40 -5.50
N GLU A 82 -4.96 -22.29 -4.78
CA GLU A 82 -6.07 -21.42 -5.15
C GLU A 82 -5.68 -19.93 -5.06
N ILE A 83 -4.85 -19.57 -4.08
CA ILE A 83 -4.31 -18.21 -3.96
C ILE A 83 -3.39 -17.89 -5.15
N VAL A 84 -2.53 -18.83 -5.56
CA VAL A 84 -1.71 -18.68 -6.77
C VAL A 84 -2.59 -18.49 -8.01
N ALA A 85 -3.66 -19.29 -8.15
CA ALA A 85 -4.60 -19.13 -9.24
C ALA A 85 -5.27 -17.74 -9.25
N LEU A 86 -5.68 -17.22 -8.09
CA LEU A 86 -6.26 -15.88 -7.96
C LEU A 86 -5.26 -14.78 -8.31
N ILE A 87 -3.98 -14.92 -7.96
CA ILE A 87 -2.91 -14.00 -8.37
C ILE A 87 -2.83 -13.92 -9.89
N TYR A 88 -2.78 -15.05 -10.59
CA TYR A 88 -2.72 -15.05 -12.06
C TYR A 88 -4.00 -14.54 -12.72
N GLN A 89 -5.17 -14.79 -12.13
CA GLN A 89 -6.45 -14.24 -12.59
C GLN A 89 -6.47 -12.72 -12.48
N ASN A 90 -5.93 -12.16 -11.39
CA ASN A 90 -5.81 -10.70 -11.21
C ASN A 90 -4.86 -10.08 -12.24
N ILE A 91 -3.71 -10.72 -12.49
CA ILE A 91 -2.77 -10.29 -13.54
C ILE A 91 -3.43 -10.37 -14.93
N ALA A 92 -4.15 -11.45 -15.22
CA ALA A 92 -4.86 -11.64 -16.48
C ALA A 92 -5.95 -10.57 -16.69
N GLN A 93 -6.67 -10.20 -15.62
CA GLN A 93 -7.66 -9.13 -15.65
C GLN A 93 -7.02 -7.78 -15.99
N LEU A 94 -5.90 -7.42 -15.32
CA LEU A 94 -5.16 -6.20 -15.63
C LEU A 94 -4.65 -6.19 -17.07
N ARG A 95 -4.14 -7.33 -17.55
CA ARG A 95 -3.69 -7.48 -18.95
C ARG A 95 -4.83 -7.33 -19.95
N GLY A 96 -6.00 -7.92 -19.63
CA GLY A 96 -7.19 -7.84 -20.50
C GLY A 96 -7.80 -6.45 -20.59
N GLN A 97 -7.78 -5.70 -19.50
CA GLN A 97 -8.25 -4.30 -19.47
C GLN A 97 -7.25 -3.35 -20.13
N GLY A 98 -5.97 -3.69 -20.11
CA GLY A 98 -4.89 -2.89 -20.66
C GLY A 98 -4.47 -1.73 -19.76
N VAL A 99 -3.56 -0.93 -20.28
CA VAL A 99 -2.97 0.21 -19.57
C VAL A 99 -3.79 1.46 -19.81
N GLU A 100 -4.49 1.93 -18.78
CA GLU A 100 -5.38 3.08 -18.88
C GLU A 100 -4.67 4.38 -18.50
N ARG A 101 -4.75 5.37 -19.37
CA ARG A 101 -4.09 6.68 -19.19
C ARG A 101 -4.54 7.38 -17.91
N TRP A 102 -5.81 7.29 -17.54
CA TRP A 102 -6.31 7.95 -16.34
C TRP A 102 -5.69 7.38 -15.05
N ARG A 103 -5.46 6.04 -14.97
CA ARG A 103 -4.80 5.41 -13.83
C ARG A 103 -3.34 5.86 -13.71
N PHE A 104 -2.65 5.95 -14.86
CA PHE A 104 -1.30 6.47 -14.90
C PHE A 104 -1.25 7.92 -14.41
N ALA A 105 -2.15 8.77 -14.90
CA ALA A 105 -2.22 10.17 -14.52
C ALA A 105 -2.56 10.36 -13.02
N GLU A 106 -3.41 9.52 -12.46
CA GLU A 106 -3.73 9.53 -11.03
C GLU A 106 -2.48 9.19 -10.19
N GLN A 107 -1.79 8.12 -10.51
CA GLN A 107 -0.55 7.74 -9.81
C GLN A 107 0.55 8.81 -9.97
N ALA A 108 0.69 9.38 -11.15
CA ALA A 108 1.60 10.48 -11.40
C ALA A 108 1.26 11.71 -10.54
N GLY A 109 -0.03 12.03 -10.42
CA GLY A 109 -0.52 13.11 -9.55
C GLY A 109 -0.18 12.86 -8.08
N LEU A 110 -0.42 11.66 -7.57
CA LEU A 110 -0.06 11.28 -6.20
C LEU A 110 1.45 11.35 -5.95
N ALA A 111 2.25 10.90 -6.90
CA ALA A 111 3.70 10.92 -6.79
C ALA A 111 4.24 12.36 -6.70
N ILE A 112 3.73 13.29 -7.54
CA ILE A 112 4.15 14.69 -7.50
C ILE A 112 3.65 15.39 -6.23
N GLN A 113 2.46 15.07 -5.72
CA GLN A 113 1.99 15.55 -4.42
C GLN A 113 2.92 15.12 -3.30
N GLY A 114 3.35 13.85 -3.31
CA GLY A 114 4.34 13.32 -2.37
C GLY A 114 5.66 14.08 -2.41
N PHE A 115 6.08 14.56 -3.57
CA PHE A 115 7.27 15.41 -3.70
C PHE A 115 7.06 16.83 -3.17
N LEU A 116 5.98 17.49 -3.59
CA LEU A 116 5.71 18.89 -3.27
C LEU A 116 5.47 19.13 -1.76
N PHE A 117 4.82 18.17 -1.10
CA PHE A 117 4.42 18.29 0.30
C PHE A 117 5.16 17.30 1.22
N ARG A 118 6.34 16.84 0.80
CA ARG A 118 7.18 15.97 1.63
C ARG A 118 7.69 16.72 2.86
N ALA A 119 7.72 16.04 4.00
CA ALA A 119 8.44 16.51 5.14
C ALA A 119 9.96 16.50 4.86
N GLN A 120 10.67 17.47 5.40
CA GLN A 120 12.13 17.48 5.30
C GLN A 120 12.69 16.29 6.10
N PRO A 121 13.45 15.37 5.47
CA PRO A 121 14.05 14.27 6.20
C PRO A 121 15.17 14.73 7.11
N ALA A 122 15.60 13.89 8.04
CA ALA A 122 16.81 14.16 8.80
C ALA A 122 18.00 14.32 7.83
N PRO A 123 18.91 15.31 8.07
CA PRO A 123 19.98 15.65 7.13
C PRO A 123 20.81 14.46 6.65
N ILE A 124 21.13 13.52 7.56
CA ILE A 124 21.89 12.31 7.20
C ILE A 124 21.13 11.42 6.20
N ASN A 125 19.83 11.28 6.37
CA ASN A 125 19.00 10.48 5.47
C ASN A 125 18.87 11.15 4.10
N ASP A 126 18.74 12.48 4.08
CA ASP A 126 18.67 13.26 2.84
C ASP A 126 19.96 13.13 2.03
N VAL A 127 21.12 13.30 2.68
CA VAL A 127 22.43 13.14 2.03
C VAL A 127 22.63 11.72 1.47
N VAL A 128 22.26 10.70 2.24
CA VAL A 128 22.36 9.31 1.79
C VAL A 128 21.45 9.05 0.59
N GLN A 129 20.19 9.49 0.65
CA GLN A 129 19.24 9.32 -0.46
C GLN A 129 19.70 10.04 -1.72
N LEU A 130 20.15 11.29 -1.60
CA LEU A 130 20.66 12.06 -2.74
C LEU A 130 21.93 11.42 -3.34
N SER A 131 22.86 10.98 -2.49
CA SER A 131 24.06 10.27 -2.94
C SER A 131 23.72 9.00 -3.75
N MET A 132 22.78 8.19 -3.27
CA MET A 132 22.31 7.01 -3.98
C MET A 132 21.59 7.38 -5.29
N ALA A 133 20.78 8.43 -5.27
CA ALA A 133 20.04 8.90 -6.43
C ALA A 133 20.98 9.41 -7.55
N MET A 134 22.12 10.00 -7.20
CA MET A 134 23.14 10.48 -8.17
C MET A 134 23.77 9.33 -8.98
N HIS A 135 23.71 8.10 -8.51
CA HIS A 135 24.15 6.94 -9.29
C HIS A 135 23.13 6.49 -10.34
N LYS A 136 21.86 6.86 -10.18
CA LYS A 136 20.74 6.37 -11.00
C LYS A 136 20.17 7.42 -11.93
N TYR A 137 20.20 8.70 -11.53
CA TYR A 137 19.47 9.77 -12.21
C TYR A 137 20.40 10.88 -12.67
N PRO A 138 20.03 11.61 -13.77
CA PRO A 138 20.76 12.80 -14.18
C PRO A 138 20.80 13.84 -13.06
N ALA A 139 21.92 14.55 -12.91
CA ALA A 139 22.15 15.51 -11.82
C ALA A 139 21.02 16.55 -11.66
N ALA A 140 20.46 17.03 -12.77
CA ALA A 140 19.34 17.98 -12.76
C ALA A 140 18.02 17.39 -12.21
N GLU A 141 17.89 16.07 -12.18
CA GLU A 141 16.66 15.38 -11.82
C GLU A 141 16.74 14.67 -10.46
N VAL A 142 17.92 14.60 -9.88
CA VAL A 142 18.23 13.79 -8.68
C VAL A 142 17.20 13.96 -7.53
N MET A 143 16.71 15.19 -7.32
CA MET A 143 15.77 15.45 -6.22
C MET A 143 14.34 14.99 -6.53
N ARG A 144 13.92 15.08 -7.79
CA ARG A 144 12.53 14.80 -8.19
C ARG A 144 12.34 13.47 -8.89
N ALA A 145 13.40 12.89 -9.48
CA ALA A 145 13.31 11.64 -10.23
C ALA A 145 12.64 10.48 -9.45
N PRO A 146 12.86 10.29 -8.14
CA PRO A 146 12.15 9.27 -7.38
C PRO A 146 10.61 9.44 -7.40
N TYR A 147 10.12 10.67 -7.62
CA TYR A 147 8.69 11.02 -7.62
C TYR A 147 8.12 11.24 -9.02
N LEU A 148 8.97 11.42 -10.05
CA LEU A 148 8.49 11.64 -11.41
C LEU A 148 7.81 10.37 -11.95
N MET A 149 6.66 10.57 -12.58
CA MET A 149 5.93 9.57 -13.35
C MET A 149 5.21 10.32 -14.47
N ASP A 150 5.98 10.85 -15.46
CA ASP A 150 5.50 11.81 -16.44
C ASP A 150 5.67 11.33 -17.91
N ASP A 151 6.09 10.09 -18.10
CA ASP A 151 6.27 9.47 -19.39
C ASP A 151 5.34 8.26 -19.56
N TYR A 152 4.16 8.51 -20.12
CA TYR A 152 3.14 7.48 -20.36
C TYR A 152 3.49 6.63 -21.57
N GLN A 153 3.96 5.43 -21.35
CA GLN A 153 4.33 4.45 -22.37
C GLN A 153 3.51 3.15 -22.21
N PRO A 154 2.28 3.07 -22.74
CA PRO A 154 1.40 1.94 -22.54
C PRO A 154 1.96 0.63 -23.10
N GLU A 155 2.70 0.68 -24.23
CA GLU A 155 3.34 -0.49 -24.83
C GLU A 155 4.43 -1.06 -23.93
N LEU A 156 5.24 -0.20 -23.31
CA LEU A 156 6.25 -0.60 -22.34
C LEU A 156 5.61 -1.25 -21.10
N LEU A 157 4.56 -0.64 -20.57
CA LEU A 157 3.86 -1.21 -19.42
C LEU A 157 3.24 -2.57 -19.75
N ALA A 158 2.71 -2.73 -20.96
CA ALA A 158 2.19 -4.00 -21.46
C ALA A 158 3.30 -5.07 -21.59
N GLU A 159 4.51 -4.69 -21.99
CA GLU A 159 5.67 -5.60 -22.04
C GLU A 159 6.01 -6.16 -20.66
N PHE A 160 6.08 -5.31 -19.63
CA PHE A 160 6.31 -5.75 -18.25
C PHE A 160 5.21 -6.69 -17.76
N LEU A 161 3.95 -6.39 -18.05
CA LEU A 161 2.81 -7.28 -17.74
C LEU A 161 2.90 -8.60 -18.51
N ALA A 162 3.36 -8.60 -19.76
CA ALA A 162 3.52 -9.80 -20.55
C ALA A 162 4.57 -10.77 -19.98
N ALA A 163 5.55 -10.26 -19.23
CA ALA A 163 6.56 -11.09 -18.55
C ALA A 163 5.98 -11.85 -17.34
N MET A 164 4.86 -11.39 -16.75
CA MET A 164 4.26 -11.97 -15.53
C MET A 164 3.37 -13.17 -15.86
N ARG A 165 3.97 -14.27 -16.32
CA ARG A 165 3.29 -15.50 -16.74
C ARG A 165 3.60 -16.66 -15.79
N PRO A 166 2.71 -17.69 -15.71
CA PRO A 166 2.96 -18.87 -14.90
C PRO A 166 4.27 -19.61 -15.23
N ASP A 167 4.62 -19.68 -16.52
CA ASP A 167 5.84 -20.33 -17.02
C ASP A 167 7.12 -19.48 -16.84
N ASN A 168 6.97 -18.21 -16.43
CA ASN A 168 8.05 -17.29 -16.10
C ASN A 168 7.92 -16.83 -14.64
N SER A 169 7.73 -17.76 -13.72
CA SER A 169 7.54 -17.41 -12.32
C SER A 169 8.30 -18.34 -11.38
N PHE A 170 8.58 -17.82 -10.21
CA PHE A 170 9.17 -18.52 -9.09
C PHE A 170 8.26 -18.37 -7.87
N ILE A 171 7.72 -19.49 -7.38
CA ILE A 171 6.78 -19.52 -6.27
C ILE A 171 7.49 -20.02 -5.01
N THR A 172 7.37 -19.27 -3.91
CA THR A 172 7.93 -19.64 -2.62
C THR A 172 6.82 -19.72 -1.58
N LEU A 173 6.72 -20.86 -0.91
CA LEU A 173 5.85 -21.04 0.25
C LEU A 173 6.72 -21.22 1.50
N VAL A 174 6.54 -20.34 2.47
CA VAL A 174 7.16 -20.44 3.80
C VAL A 174 6.09 -20.81 4.80
N ALA A 175 6.27 -21.93 5.47
CA ALA A 175 5.28 -22.40 6.45
C ALA A 175 5.92 -23.26 7.54
N PRO A 176 5.34 -23.30 8.76
CA PRO A 176 5.71 -24.27 9.78
C PRO A 176 5.45 -25.70 9.29
N GLY A 177 6.29 -26.64 9.71
CA GLY A 177 6.10 -28.07 9.43
C GLY A 177 6.47 -28.56 8.03
N VAL A 178 6.98 -27.70 7.16
CA VAL A 178 7.58 -28.10 5.88
C VAL A 178 8.82 -28.95 6.18
N LYS A 179 8.84 -30.19 5.63
CA LYS A 179 9.99 -31.07 5.75
C LYS A 179 10.98 -30.78 4.63
N PRO A 180 12.16 -30.21 4.91
CA PRO A 180 13.14 -29.89 3.88
C PRO A 180 13.77 -31.17 3.31
N THR A 181 14.08 -31.14 2.02
CA THR A 181 14.87 -32.18 1.34
C THR A 181 16.28 -31.73 1.04
N ILE A 182 16.56 -30.43 1.17
CA ILE A 182 17.84 -29.79 0.91
C ILE A 182 18.11 -28.85 2.08
N GLU A 183 19.37 -28.80 2.53
CA GLU A 183 19.82 -27.86 3.57
C GLU A 183 20.92 -26.96 3.01
N ILE A 184 20.89 -25.68 3.38
CA ILE A 184 21.98 -24.74 3.14
C ILE A 184 22.82 -24.68 4.41
N PRO A 185 24.01 -25.34 4.43
CA PRO A 185 24.77 -25.55 5.68
C PRO A 185 25.17 -24.24 6.36
N ARG A 186 25.51 -23.19 5.57
CA ARG A 186 25.98 -21.90 6.08
C ARG A 186 24.90 -21.17 6.91
N TYR A 187 23.64 -21.31 6.53
CA TYR A 187 22.53 -20.61 7.16
C TYR A 187 21.64 -21.52 8.00
N GLN A 188 21.90 -22.83 7.98
CA GLN A 188 21.08 -23.86 8.64
C GLN A 188 19.60 -23.75 8.25
N VAL A 189 19.34 -23.43 6.98
CA VAL A 189 18.00 -23.29 6.42
C VAL A 189 17.72 -24.48 5.53
N GLY A 190 16.65 -25.17 5.84
CA GLY A 190 16.15 -26.27 5.03
C GLY A 190 15.05 -25.81 4.05
N TYR A 191 15.08 -26.35 2.83
CA TYR A 191 14.05 -26.12 1.83
C TYR A 191 13.81 -27.36 0.96
N SER A 192 12.72 -27.35 0.22
CA SER A 192 12.42 -28.31 -0.84
C SER A 192 12.06 -27.57 -2.11
N LYS A 193 12.40 -28.13 -3.27
CA LYS A 193 12.01 -27.56 -4.56
C LYS A 193 11.41 -28.63 -5.47
N ARG A 194 10.45 -28.24 -6.27
CA ARG A 194 9.89 -29.08 -7.35
C ARG A 194 9.60 -28.21 -8.58
N PRO A 195 9.64 -28.78 -9.77
CA PRO A 195 9.12 -28.10 -10.94
C PRO A 195 7.59 -27.92 -10.81
N VAL A 196 7.07 -26.84 -11.41
CA VAL A 196 5.64 -26.68 -11.61
C VAL A 196 5.18 -27.61 -12.75
N THR A 197 4.08 -28.29 -12.58
CA THR A 197 3.56 -29.23 -13.56
C THR A 197 2.82 -28.51 -14.69
N GLN A 198 2.72 -29.12 -15.87
CA GLN A 198 1.95 -28.60 -17.00
C GLN A 198 0.46 -28.40 -16.64
N GLY A 199 -0.09 -29.28 -15.80
CA GLY A 199 -1.47 -29.16 -15.32
C GLY A 199 -1.68 -27.91 -14.45
N GLU A 200 -0.75 -27.60 -13.54
CA GLU A 200 -0.77 -26.37 -12.73
C GLU A 200 -0.66 -25.13 -13.61
N LEU A 201 0.30 -25.11 -14.54
CA LEU A 201 0.46 -23.99 -15.49
C LEU A 201 -0.82 -23.73 -16.30
N ALA A 202 -1.45 -24.79 -16.82
CA ALA A 202 -2.70 -24.68 -17.57
C ALA A 202 -3.87 -24.19 -16.69
N ALA A 203 -3.99 -24.70 -15.47
CA ALA A 203 -5.02 -24.29 -14.52
C ALA A 203 -4.88 -22.80 -14.14
N TRP A 204 -3.67 -22.34 -13.89
CA TRP A 204 -3.42 -20.94 -13.55
C TRP A 204 -3.60 -19.99 -14.74
N ALA A 205 -3.34 -20.44 -15.97
CA ALA A 205 -3.50 -19.63 -17.17
C ALA A 205 -4.96 -19.43 -17.61
N SER A 206 -5.87 -20.33 -17.23
CA SER A 206 -7.24 -20.40 -17.78
C SER A 206 -8.34 -19.83 -16.89
N GLY A 207 -8.02 -19.42 -15.65
CA GLY A 207 -9.02 -18.98 -14.67
C GLY A 207 -9.47 -17.53 -14.86
N SER A 208 -10.71 -17.23 -14.44
CA SER A 208 -11.21 -15.88 -14.23
C SER A 208 -12.05 -15.85 -12.94
N SER A 209 -11.97 -14.74 -12.19
CA SER A 209 -12.78 -14.54 -10.99
C SER A 209 -13.66 -13.31 -11.15
N LYS A 210 -14.96 -13.49 -10.93
CA LYS A 210 -15.93 -12.38 -10.90
C LYS A 210 -15.81 -11.52 -9.62
N ALA A 211 -15.15 -12.04 -8.60
CA ALA A 211 -14.94 -11.34 -7.34
C ALA A 211 -13.80 -10.31 -7.42
N LEU A 212 -12.88 -10.48 -8.40
CA LEU A 212 -11.78 -9.55 -8.61
C LEU A 212 -12.23 -8.39 -9.50
N THR A 213 -11.92 -7.18 -9.08
CA THR A 213 -12.10 -5.95 -9.86
C THR A 213 -10.84 -5.10 -9.77
N LEU A 214 -10.53 -4.36 -10.83
CA LEU A 214 -9.45 -3.39 -10.76
C LEU A 214 -9.91 -2.14 -10.00
N PRO A 215 -8.99 -1.44 -9.30
CA PRO A 215 -9.32 -0.27 -8.51
C PRO A 215 -10.09 0.79 -9.33
N ALA A 216 -11.13 1.37 -8.77
CA ALA A 216 -11.82 2.50 -9.34
C ALA A 216 -10.99 3.79 -9.19
N LYS A 217 -11.45 4.88 -9.82
CA LYS A 217 -10.82 6.19 -9.63
C LYS A 217 -10.90 6.61 -8.17
N ASN A 218 -9.79 7.09 -7.63
CA ASN A 218 -9.71 7.51 -6.25
C ASN A 218 -10.27 8.93 -6.07
N ASN A 219 -11.43 9.03 -5.43
CA ASN A 219 -12.11 10.30 -5.19
C ASN A 219 -11.43 11.17 -4.14
N PHE A 220 -10.54 10.61 -3.33
CA PHE A 220 -9.79 11.35 -2.30
C PHE A 220 -8.57 12.11 -2.84
N VAL A 221 -8.21 11.93 -4.10
CA VAL A 221 -7.08 12.67 -4.69
C VAL A 221 -7.39 14.15 -4.73
N ALA A 222 -6.58 14.94 -4.00
CA ALA A 222 -6.72 16.38 -3.97
C ALA A 222 -6.26 17.03 -5.28
N SER A 223 -6.98 18.05 -5.72
CA SER A 223 -6.66 18.88 -6.89
C SER A 223 -6.53 20.37 -6.57
N ASP A 224 -7.03 20.79 -5.40
CA ASP A 224 -6.91 22.15 -4.87
C ASP A 224 -5.98 22.16 -3.64
N PHE A 225 -4.89 22.87 -3.75
CA PHE A 225 -3.87 23.04 -2.71
C PHE A 225 -3.84 24.47 -2.18
N SER A 226 -4.92 25.23 -2.37
CA SER A 226 -5.04 26.57 -1.82
C SER A 226 -5.02 26.55 -0.29
N LEU A 227 -4.28 27.50 0.28
CA LEU A 227 -4.16 27.63 1.73
C LEU A 227 -5.47 28.19 2.29
N LYS A 228 -6.10 27.48 3.19
CA LYS A 228 -7.21 28.00 3.99
C LYS A 228 -6.64 28.72 5.19
N ARG A 229 -6.40 30.02 5.04
CA ARG A 229 -5.91 30.86 6.14
C ARG A 229 -7.06 31.11 7.11
N GLY A 230 -6.97 30.53 8.31
CA GLY A 230 -7.81 30.87 9.44
C GLY A 230 -7.39 32.20 10.09
N ARG A 231 -8.32 32.84 10.79
CA ARG A 231 -7.99 33.89 11.76
C ARG A 231 -7.57 33.19 13.05
N GLY A 232 -6.33 32.71 13.13
CA GLY A 232 -5.86 31.96 14.28
C GLY A 232 -4.61 32.58 14.87
N GLU A 233 -4.50 32.54 16.17
CA GLU A 233 -3.24 32.68 16.87
C GLU A 233 -2.50 31.33 16.75
N SER A 234 -1.17 31.36 16.88
CA SER A 234 -0.31 30.17 16.90
C SER A 234 -0.56 29.24 18.10
N LYS A 235 -1.58 29.52 18.89
CA LYS A 235 -2.02 28.72 20.05
C LYS A 235 -3.46 28.28 19.89
N PRO A 236 -3.84 27.12 20.42
CA PRO A 236 -5.22 26.70 20.43
C PRO A 236 -6.13 27.72 21.11
N VAL A 237 -7.20 28.11 20.42
CA VAL A 237 -8.23 29.02 20.95
C VAL A 237 -9.60 28.33 20.96
N PRO A 238 -10.43 28.54 22.01
CA PRO A 238 -11.75 27.98 22.03
C PRO A 238 -12.63 28.66 20.99
N VAL A 239 -13.45 27.85 20.31
CA VAL A 239 -14.43 28.31 19.32
C VAL A 239 -15.85 28.03 19.87
N PRO A 240 -16.80 28.97 19.70
CA PRO A 240 -18.18 28.73 20.14
C PRO A 240 -18.74 27.43 19.53
N SER A 241 -19.24 26.56 20.39
CA SER A 241 -19.81 25.27 20.05
C SER A 241 -21.03 24.98 20.92
N ALA A 242 -21.89 24.06 20.47
CA ALA A 242 -23.04 23.61 21.26
C ALA A 242 -22.62 22.57 22.31
N ALA A 243 -23.11 22.71 23.55
CA ALA A 243 -22.88 21.69 24.57
C ALA A 243 -23.45 20.33 24.11
N PRO A 244 -22.77 19.20 24.39
CA PRO A 244 -21.59 19.03 25.26
C PRO A 244 -20.24 19.11 24.51
N ILE A 245 -20.16 19.73 23.35
CA ILE A 245 -18.96 19.79 22.52
C ILE A 245 -18.09 20.96 22.94
N GLU A 246 -16.81 20.73 23.17
CA GLU A 246 -15.78 21.75 23.31
C GLU A 246 -14.93 21.74 22.04
N LEU A 247 -14.92 22.87 21.31
CA LEU A 247 -14.18 23.01 20.06
C LEU A 247 -13.00 23.96 20.27
N TRP A 248 -11.81 23.51 19.84
CA TRP A 248 -10.58 24.30 19.86
C TRP A 248 -10.00 24.36 18.46
N LEU A 249 -9.57 25.55 18.05
CA LEU A 249 -8.91 25.78 16.78
C LEU A 249 -7.48 26.20 17.01
N ASN A 250 -6.55 25.53 16.32
CA ASN A 250 -5.15 25.97 16.19
C ASN A 250 -4.83 26.22 14.73
N THR A 251 -4.23 27.36 14.40
CA THR A 251 -3.75 27.66 13.06
C THR A 251 -2.24 27.51 13.02
N ASP A 252 -1.76 26.56 12.21
CA ASP A 252 -0.32 26.44 11.93
C ASP A 252 0.03 27.41 10.80
N ASP A 253 0.82 28.43 11.12
CA ASP A 253 1.32 29.46 10.22
C ASP A 253 2.83 29.30 9.90
N ILE A 254 3.45 28.21 10.40
CA ILE A 254 4.89 27.97 10.25
C ILE A 254 5.20 27.32 8.89
N PHE A 255 4.45 26.29 8.52
CA PHE A 255 4.75 25.48 7.33
C PHE A 255 3.90 25.83 6.12
N GLU A 256 2.83 26.58 6.28
CA GLU A 256 1.91 27.01 5.20
C GLU A 256 1.51 25.81 4.27
N LEU A 257 1.13 24.69 4.85
CA LEU A 257 0.70 23.50 4.10
C LEU A 257 -0.82 23.50 3.88
N PRO A 258 -1.32 23.04 2.72
CA PRO A 258 -2.74 22.88 2.46
C PRO A 258 -3.31 21.64 3.17
N LYS A 259 -2.94 21.43 4.41
CA LYS A 259 -3.29 20.28 5.24
C LYS A 259 -3.90 20.74 6.56
N ALA A 260 -4.78 19.91 7.10
CA ALA A 260 -5.29 20.07 8.45
C ALA A 260 -5.29 18.74 9.18
N LYS A 261 -5.40 18.81 10.50
CA LYS A 261 -5.60 17.64 11.36
C LYS A 261 -6.75 17.91 12.32
N LEU A 262 -7.70 17.00 12.37
CA LEU A 262 -8.81 16.98 13.31
C LEU A 262 -8.53 15.91 14.36
N TYR A 263 -8.66 16.29 15.62
CA TYR A 263 -8.68 15.35 16.74
C TYR A 263 -10.05 15.43 17.41
N LEU A 264 -10.73 14.30 17.51
CA LEU A 264 -11.99 14.17 18.19
C LEU A 264 -11.80 13.25 19.40
N GLN A 265 -11.89 13.84 20.62
CA GLN A 265 -11.82 13.09 21.86
C GLN A 265 -13.21 12.74 22.35
N LEU A 266 -13.56 11.47 22.37
CA LEU A 266 -14.76 10.94 23.01
C LEU A 266 -14.46 10.66 24.48
N ALA A 267 -14.76 11.63 25.34
CA ALA A 267 -14.44 11.53 26.77
C ALA A 267 -15.31 10.47 27.45
N THR A 268 -14.65 9.45 27.98
CA THR A 268 -15.29 8.36 28.75
C THR A 268 -14.27 7.66 29.65
N ASP A 269 -14.64 7.41 30.88
CA ASP A 269 -13.86 6.62 31.83
C ASP A 269 -13.95 5.12 31.57
N LYS A 270 -14.95 4.66 30.82
CA LYS A 270 -15.20 3.23 30.59
C LYS A 270 -14.22 2.56 29.65
N ALA A 271 -13.59 3.33 28.77
CA ALA A 271 -12.67 2.80 27.77
C ALA A 271 -11.35 2.26 28.38
N SER A 272 -10.93 2.83 29.52
CA SER A 272 -9.63 2.56 30.15
C SER A 272 -9.70 2.55 31.69
N SER A 273 -10.86 2.23 32.28
CA SER A 273 -11.07 2.22 33.73
C SER A 273 -10.16 1.24 34.47
N ASP A 274 -9.78 0.15 33.83
CA ASP A 274 -8.90 -0.89 34.31
C ASP A 274 -8.21 -1.61 33.16
N ALA A 275 -7.27 -2.49 33.43
CA ALA A 275 -6.49 -3.20 32.44
C ALA A 275 -7.34 -4.08 31.49
N GLU A 276 -8.43 -4.67 31.99
CA GLU A 276 -9.32 -5.48 31.18
C GLU A 276 -10.13 -4.62 30.19
N SER A 277 -10.69 -3.51 30.68
CA SER A 277 -11.41 -2.54 29.86
C SER A 277 -10.52 -1.96 28.76
N LEU A 278 -9.29 -1.56 29.12
CA LEU A 278 -8.31 -1.07 28.16
C LEU A 278 -8.00 -2.13 27.09
N ALA A 279 -7.71 -3.36 27.47
CA ALA A 279 -7.39 -4.43 26.52
C ALA A 279 -8.57 -4.73 25.58
N LYS A 280 -9.81 -4.73 26.08
CA LYS A 280 -11.02 -4.90 25.27
C LYS A 280 -11.21 -3.75 24.29
N THR A 281 -11.01 -2.52 24.74
CA THR A 281 -11.13 -1.32 23.89
C THR A 281 -10.07 -1.33 22.79
N GLU A 282 -8.80 -1.59 23.12
CA GLU A 282 -7.74 -1.71 22.13
C GLU A 282 -8.05 -2.79 21.07
N MET A 283 -8.51 -3.96 21.52
CA MET A 283 -8.86 -5.03 20.61
C MET A 283 -10.03 -4.63 19.70
N TRP A 284 -11.05 -4.01 20.24
CA TRP A 284 -12.18 -3.51 19.46
C TRP A 284 -11.76 -2.46 18.45
N LEU A 285 -10.93 -1.47 18.83
CA LEU A 285 -10.41 -0.46 17.92
C LEU A 285 -9.61 -1.08 16.78
N ARG A 286 -8.78 -2.09 17.03
CA ARG A 286 -8.03 -2.82 15.99
C ARG A 286 -8.97 -3.54 15.03
N MET A 287 -10.03 -4.17 15.52
CA MET A 287 -11.04 -4.81 14.68
C MET A 287 -11.78 -3.78 13.81
N VAL A 288 -12.13 -2.62 14.37
CA VAL A 288 -12.77 -1.53 13.62
C VAL A 288 -11.83 -1.00 12.52
N LYS A 289 -10.56 -0.76 12.84
CA LYS A 289 -9.56 -0.33 11.85
C LYS A 289 -9.43 -1.34 10.71
N ASP A 290 -9.38 -2.63 11.01
CA ASP A 290 -9.30 -3.68 9.98
C ASP A 290 -10.55 -3.72 9.08
N GLN A 291 -11.75 -3.56 9.67
CA GLN A 291 -12.99 -3.48 8.90
C GLN A 291 -13.08 -2.22 8.01
N LEU A 292 -12.55 -1.11 8.49
CA LEU A 292 -12.54 0.15 7.74
C LEU A 292 -11.42 0.22 6.69
N ASN A 293 -10.47 -0.73 6.68
CA ASN A 293 -9.31 -0.67 5.80
C ASN A 293 -9.67 -0.51 4.33
N GLU A 294 -10.65 -1.26 3.82
CA GLU A 294 -11.07 -1.16 2.42
C GLU A 294 -11.62 0.23 2.05
N LEU A 295 -12.28 0.91 2.99
CA LEU A 295 -12.83 2.25 2.80
C LEU A 295 -11.77 3.34 2.95
N THR A 296 -10.86 3.20 3.91
CA THR A 296 -9.85 4.20 4.24
C THR A 296 -8.60 4.09 3.37
N TYR A 297 -8.32 2.93 2.78
CA TYR A 297 -7.14 2.70 1.96
C TYR A 297 -7.00 3.67 0.76
N PRO A 298 -8.03 3.96 -0.04
CA PRO A 298 -7.93 4.97 -1.08
C PRO A 298 -7.61 6.38 -0.53
N ALA A 299 -8.14 6.71 0.65
CA ALA A 299 -7.83 7.97 1.32
C ALA A 299 -6.37 8.04 1.76
N GLN A 300 -5.84 6.95 2.33
CA GLN A 300 -4.42 6.84 2.72
C GLN A 300 -3.50 6.99 1.49
N LEU A 301 -3.81 6.36 0.37
CA LEU A 301 -3.08 6.53 -0.88
C LEU A 301 -3.07 7.99 -1.35
N ALA A 302 -4.14 8.74 -1.08
CA ALA A 302 -4.28 10.15 -1.43
C ALA A 302 -3.67 11.10 -0.39
N GLY A 303 -2.97 10.58 0.62
CA GLY A 303 -2.31 11.38 1.65
C GLY A 303 -3.24 11.94 2.73
N LEU A 304 -4.39 11.29 2.91
CA LEU A 304 -5.24 11.44 4.08
C LEU A 304 -4.89 10.35 5.10
N ASP A 305 -4.94 10.66 6.36
CA ASP A 305 -4.76 9.71 7.46
C ASP A 305 -6.00 9.65 8.34
N PHE A 306 -6.33 8.46 8.78
CA PHE A 306 -7.37 8.14 9.75
C PHE A 306 -6.80 7.22 10.80
N ASP A 307 -6.99 7.57 12.07
CA ASP A 307 -6.58 6.72 13.17
C ASP A 307 -7.57 6.74 14.33
N LEU A 308 -7.61 5.64 15.07
CA LEU A 308 -8.39 5.43 16.29
C LEU A 308 -7.45 4.99 17.39
N ASP A 309 -7.49 5.66 18.53
CA ASP A 309 -6.66 5.30 19.67
C ASP A 309 -7.45 5.41 20.98
N VAL A 310 -6.91 4.85 22.06
CA VAL A 310 -7.48 4.96 23.39
C VAL A 310 -6.44 5.46 24.39
N ASP A 311 -6.82 6.48 25.15
CA ASP A 311 -6.02 7.01 26.25
C ASP A 311 -6.82 7.03 27.57
N TRP A 312 -6.25 7.65 28.58
CA TRP A 312 -6.90 7.78 29.90
C TRP A 312 -8.15 8.66 29.88
N ARG A 313 -8.36 9.48 28.83
CA ARG A 313 -9.54 10.34 28.65
C ARG A 313 -10.66 9.63 27.89
N GLY A 314 -10.36 8.54 27.18
CA GLY A 314 -11.32 7.81 26.39
C GLY A 314 -10.78 7.45 25.01
N ILE A 315 -11.61 7.61 23.96
CA ILE A 315 -11.26 7.25 22.59
C ILE A 315 -10.94 8.51 21.79
N GLU A 316 -9.81 8.51 21.13
CA GLU A 316 -9.41 9.56 20.19
C GLU A 316 -9.62 9.08 18.75
N ILE A 317 -10.24 9.92 17.93
CA ILE A 317 -10.33 9.77 16.48
C ILE A 317 -9.49 10.88 15.87
N SER A 318 -8.52 10.54 15.03
CA SER A 318 -7.76 11.54 14.30
C SER A 318 -7.93 11.40 12.79
N ILE A 319 -8.14 12.52 12.12
CA ILE A 319 -8.26 12.63 10.66
C ILE A 319 -7.31 13.71 10.20
N GLY A 320 -6.39 13.36 9.29
CA GLY A 320 -5.39 14.28 8.77
C GLY A 320 -5.32 14.31 7.25
N GLY A 321 -4.59 15.28 6.70
CA GLY A 321 -4.29 15.35 5.27
C GLY A 321 -4.77 16.60 4.57
N PHE A 322 -4.95 16.53 3.25
CA PHE A 322 -5.29 17.69 2.43
C PHE A 322 -6.67 18.25 2.74
N ASN A 323 -6.73 19.57 2.99
CA ASN A 323 -7.95 20.30 3.37
C ASN A 323 -9.15 20.06 2.46
N GLN A 324 -8.89 19.91 1.14
CA GLN A 324 -9.97 19.76 0.15
C GLN A 324 -10.76 18.47 0.36
N LYS A 325 -10.09 17.39 0.80
CA LYS A 325 -10.67 16.05 0.84
C LYS A 325 -10.96 15.50 2.24
N GLN A 326 -10.52 16.20 3.25
CA GLN A 326 -10.64 15.75 4.63
C GLN A 326 -12.08 15.54 5.10
N GLY A 327 -13.03 16.35 4.59
CA GLY A 327 -14.44 16.21 4.92
C GLY A 327 -15.17 15.06 4.21
N GLU A 328 -14.49 14.34 3.32
CA GLU A 328 -15.02 13.15 2.62
C GLU A 328 -14.63 11.85 3.35
N LEU A 329 -13.67 11.91 4.27
CA LEU A 329 -13.19 10.81 5.11
C LEU A 329 -14.00 10.75 6.42
#